data_d4ae49b2e2816137e04135c1a8e8ed19
#
_entry.id   d4ae49b2e2816137e04135c1a8e8ed19
#
_cell.length_a   1.000
_cell.length_b   1.000
_cell.length_c   1.000
_cell.angle_alpha   90.00
_cell.angle_beta   90.00
_cell.angle_gamma   90.00
#
_symmetry.space_group_name_H-M   'P 1'
#
loop_
_entity.id
_entity.type
_entity.pdbx_description
1 polymer ?
#
loop_
_entity_poly.entity_id
_entity_poly.type
_entity_poly.pdbx_seq_one_letter_code
_entity_poly.pdbx_strand_id
1 'polypeptide(L)'
;LIMEWIINQLRVHPELAIFLTLFAGFWLGRLKIGKFSLGTVTSVLLVGVLVGQLNITVDGPMKAVFFLLFLFAVGYKVGPQFFRGLKKDGLPQVGFAVLMCIVSLAAPWILAKIMGYHVGEAAGLLAGSQTISAVIGVASDTINQLGISDAQKATFINAIPVAYAVTYIFGTAGSAWILASLGPKMLGGLDKVKADCKELEAQMGTSEADEPGFSP
;
A
#
# COMPACT_ATOMS: atom_id res chain seq x y z
N LEU A 1 6.23 -15.92 -33.99
CA LEU A 1 5.97 -14.75 -34.86
C LEU A 1 4.95 -13.77 -34.27
N ILE A 2 3.67 -14.15 -34.06
CA ILE A 2 2.64 -13.25 -33.52
C ILE A 2 2.93 -12.90 -32.05
N MET A 3 3.28 -13.88 -31.23
CA MET A 3 3.61 -13.69 -29.81
C MET A 3 4.82 -12.76 -29.61
N GLU A 4 5.88 -12.96 -30.39
CA GLU A 4 7.06 -12.12 -30.36
C GLU A 4 6.76 -10.69 -30.78
N TRP A 5 5.90 -10.53 -31.81
CA TRP A 5 5.44 -9.21 -32.24
C TRP A 5 4.69 -8.49 -31.12
N ILE A 6 3.74 -9.18 -30.44
CA ILE A 6 2.99 -8.62 -29.30
C ILE A 6 3.95 -8.21 -28.17
N ILE A 7 4.87 -9.09 -27.78
CA ILE A 7 5.85 -8.79 -26.73
C ILE A 7 6.71 -7.58 -27.10
N ASN A 8 7.13 -7.51 -28.36
CA ASN A 8 7.92 -6.36 -28.83
C ASN A 8 7.11 -5.06 -28.81
N GLN A 9 5.82 -5.08 -29.17
CA GLN A 9 4.94 -3.91 -29.04
C GLN A 9 4.79 -3.45 -27.59
N LEU A 10 4.65 -4.39 -26.65
CA LEU A 10 4.56 -4.07 -25.22
C LEU A 10 5.87 -3.50 -24.65
N ARG A 11 7.02 -3.85 -25.22
CA ARG A 11 8.34 -3.29 -24.85
C ARG A 11 8.55 -1.90 -25.42
N VAL A 12 8.10 -1.65 -26.64
CA VAL A 12 8.19 -0.33 -27.30
C VAL A 12 7.17 0.65 -26.71
N HIS A 13 6.02 0.15 -26.30
CA HIS A 13 4.89 0.91 -25.75
C HIS A 13 4.54 0.43 -24.34
N PRO A 14 5.33 0.78 -23.31
CA PRO A 14 5.12 0.31 -21.94
C PRO A 14 3.77 0.75 -21.35
N GLU A 15 3.18 1.82 -21.86
CA GLU A 15 1.82 2.25 -21.52
C GLU A 15 0.77 1.18 -21.83
N LEU A 16 0.91 0.45 -22.93
CA LEU A 16 0.01 -0.67 -23.26
C LEU A 16 0.13 -1.81 -22.26
N ALA A 17 1.35 -2.09 -21.80
CA ALA A 17 1.58 -3.11 -20.77
C ALA A 17 0.95 -2.71 -19.43
N ILE A 18 1.01 -1.43 -19.06
CA ILE A 18 0.36 -0.91 -17.84
C ILE A 18 -1.15 -1.10 -17.94
N PHE A 19 -1.79 -0.63 -19.02
CA PHE A 19 -3.23 -0.76 -19.20
C PHE A 19 -3.69 -2.22 -19.31
N LEU A 20 -2.93 -3.07 -19.97
CA LEU A 20 -3.19 -4.51 -20.02
C LEU A 20 -3.14 -5.14 -18.62
N THR A 21 -2.13 -4.77 -17.82
CA THR A 21 -1.98 -5.23 -16.44
C THR A 21 -3.15 -4.78 -15.58
N LEU A 22 -3.55 -3.52 -15.68
CA LEU A 22 -4.71 -2.99 -14.97
C LEU A 22 -5.98 -3.72 -15.39
N PHE A 23 -6.25 -3.85 -16.68
CA PHE A 23 -7.44 -4.52 -17.20
C PHE A 23 -7.52 -5.97 -16.71
N ALA A 24 -6.48 -6.75 -16.93
CA ALA A 24 -6.45 -8.15 -16.55
C ALA A 24 -6.50 -8.32 -15.02
N GLY A 25 -5.80 -7.45 -14.26
CA GLY A 25 -5.81 -7.47 -12.81
C GLY A 25 -7.16 -7.10 -12.21
N PHE A 26 -7.83 -6.08 -12.73
CA PHE A 26 -9.18 -5.72 -12.31
C PHE A 26 -10.20 -6.82 -12.64
N TRP A 27 -10.10 -7.41 -13.81
CA TRP A 27 -10.96 -8.52 -14.21
C TRP A 27 -10.77 -9.73 -13.30
N LEU A 28 -9.51 -10.12 -13.05
CA LEU A 28 -9.16 -11.22 -12.15
C LEU A 28 -9.61 -10.94 -10.70
N GLY A 29 -9.45 -9.70 -10.23
CA GLY A 29 -9.81 -9.31 -8.88
C GLY A 29 -11.31 -9.30 -8.59
N ARG A 30 -12.15 -9.24 -9.63
CA ARG A 30 -13.62 -9.37 -9.52
C ARG A 30 -14.10 -10.82 -9.48
N LEU A 31 -13.25 -11.77 -9.85
CA LEU A 31 -13.60 -13.17 -9.78
C LEU A 31 -13.69 -13.64 -8.33
N LYS A 32 -14.85 -14.10 -7.94
CA LYS A 32 -15.11 -14.72 -6.64
C LYS A 32 -15.08 -16.24 -6.78
N ILE A 33 -14.16 -16.88 -6.07
CA ILE A 33 -14.08 -18.34 -6.01
C ILE A 33 -14.65 -18.77 -4.65
N GLY A 34 -15.93 -19.08 -4.63
CA GLY A 34 -16.66 -19.36 -3.40
C GLY A 34 -16.75 -18.16 -2.47
N LYS A 35 -16.23 -18.27 -1.24
CA LYS A 35 -16.18 -17.18 -0.25
C LYS A 35 -14.90 -16.35 -0.33
N PHE A 36 -13.95 -16.72 -1.20
CA PHE A 36 -12.65 -16.07 -1.33
C PHE A 36 -12.63 -15.14 -2.54
N SER A 37 -12.10 -13.95 -2.34
CA SER A 37 -11.81 -12.97 -3.39
C SER A 37 -10.39 -12.47 -3.19
N LEU A 38 -9.59 -12.51 -4.24
CA LEU A 38 -8.21 -11.98 -4.24
C LEU A 38 -8.16 -10.46 -4.03
N GLY A 39 -9.25 -9.76 -4.36
CA GLY A 39 -9.28 -8.31 -4.36
C GLY A 39 -8.53 -7.72 -5.57
N THR A 40 -8.92 -6.51 -5.95
CA THR A 40 -8.38 -5.85 -7.16
C THR A 40 -6.90 -5.51 -7.07
N VAL A 41 -6.44 -5.02 -5.92
CA VAL A 41 -5.04 -4.60 -5.72
C VAL A 41 -4.10 -5.81 -5.85
N THR A 42 -4.38 -6.89 -5.12
CA THR A 42 -3.56 -8.11 -5.15
C THR A 42 -3.52 -8.73 -6.55
N SER A 43 -4.66 -8.75 -7.23
CA SER A 43 -4.76 -9.29 -8.60
C SER A 43 -3.96 -8.46 -9.60
N VAL A 44 -4.01 -7.12 -9.51
CA VAL A 44 -3.20 -6.23 -10.36
C VAL A 44 -1.70 -6.44 -10.11
N LEU A 45 -1.30 -6.61 -8.85
CA LEU A 45 0.10 -6.90 -8.51
C LEU A 45 0.55 -8.25 -9.09
N LEU A 46 -0.26 -9.30 -8.97
CA LEU A 46 0.07 -10.62 -9.53
C LEU A 46 0.21 -10.58 -11.05
N VAL A 47 -0.76 -9.96 -11.74
CA VAL A 47 -0.68 -9.75 -13.19
C VAL A 47 0.52 -8.90 -13.56
N GLY A 48 0.83 -7.86 -12.78
CA GLY A 48 2.01 -7.02 -12.98
C GLY A 48 3.33 -7.79 -12.88
N VAL A 49 3.44 -8.72 -11.93
CA VAL A 49 4.60 -9.62 -11.81
C VAL A 49 4.72 -10.52 -13.06
N LEU A 50 3.62 -11.07 -13.55
CA LEU A 50 3.62 -11.90 -14.76
C LEU A 50 4.01 -11.10 -16.01
N VAL A 51 3.43 -9.92 -16.21
CA VAL A 51 3.76 -9.03 -17.34
C VAL A 51 5.19 -8.51 -17.22
N GLY A 52 5.69 -8.26 -16.00
CA GLY A 52 7.08 -7.86 -15.75
C GLY A 52 8.12 -8.90 -16.18
N GLN A 53 7.77 -10.20 -16.23
CA GLN A 53 8.67 -11.24 -16.75
C GLN A 53 9.00 -11.05 -18.25
N LEU A 54 8.23 -10.24 -18.95
CA LEU A 54 8.48 -9.91 -20.36
C LEU A 54 9.61 -8.88 -20.56
N ASN A 55 10.31 -8.48 -19.50
CA ASN A 55 11.37 -7.47 -19.51
C ASN A 55 10.90 -6.12 -20.09
N ILE A 56 9.73 -5.66 -19.66
CA ILE A 56 9.17 -4.37 -20.01
C ILE A 56 9.72 -3.33 -19.04
N THR A 57 10.39 -2.31 -19.56
CA THR A 57 10.91 -1.20 -18.76
C THR A 57 9.97 0.00 -18.87
N VAL A 58 9.48 0.48 -17.72
CA VAL A 58 8.71 1.73 -17.63
C VAL A 58 9.67 2.85 -17.27
N ASP A 59 9.68 3.92 -18.03
CA ASP A 59 10.56 5.07 -17.82
C ASP A 59 10.21 5.89 -16.57
N GLY A 60 11.19 6.63 -16.07
CA GLY A 60 11.08 7.39 -14.82
C GLY A 60 9.94 8.41 -14.81
N PRO A 61 9.82 9.27 -15.84
CA PRO A 61 8.73 10.24 -15.92
C PRO A 61 7.33 9.63 -15.85
N MET A 62 7.11 8.50 -16.52
CA MET A 62 5.83 7.80 -16.49
C MET A 62 5.52 7.27 -15.09
N LYS A 63 6.50 6.65 -14.42
CA LYS A 63 6.35 6.21 -13.02
C LYS A 63 5.99 7.38 -12.10
N ALA A 64 6.65 8.53 -12.26
CA ALA A 64 6.39 9.71 -11.47
C ALA A 64 4.96 10.24 -11.67
N VAL A 65 4.47 10.29 -12.90
CA VAL A 65 3.08 10.72 -13.20
C VAL A 65 2.06 9.79 -12.53
N PHE A 66 2.18 8.48 -12.69
CA PHE A 66 1.26 7.54 -12.05
C PHE A 66 1.34 7.60 -10.52
N PHE A 67 2.53 7.81 -9.98
CA PHE A 67 2.71 7.98 -8.54
C PHE A 67 2.03 9.26 -8.02
N LEU A 68 2.19 10.39 -8.71
CA LEU A 68 1.52 11.64 -8.35
C LEU A 68 -0.01 11.53 -8.47
N LEU A 69 -0.52 10.85 -9.50
CA LEU A 69 -1.95 10.57 -9.64
C LEU A 69 -2.48 9.71 -8.49
N PHE A 70 -1.69 8.72 -8.06
CA PHE A 70 -2.03 7.91 -6.89
C PHE A 70 -2.09 8.75 -5.62
N LEU A 71 -1.08 9.59 -5.35
CA LEU A 71 -1.08 10.50 -4.20
C LEU A 71 -2.25 11.47 -4.22
N PHE A 72 -2.55 12.03 -5.40
CA PHE A 72 -3.70 12.91 -5.58
C PHE A 72 -5.02 12.19 -5.27
N ALA A 73 -5.22 10.99 -5.82
CA ALA A 73 -6.44 10.22 -5.60
C ALA A 73 -6.64 9.86 -4.11
N VAL A 74 -5.57 9.46 -3.42
CA VAL A 74 -5.60 9.19 -1.98
C VAL A 74 -5.92 10.46 -1.20
N GLY A 75 -5.22 11.56 -1.48
CA GLY A 75 -5.45 12.84 -0.81
C GLY A 75 -6.86 13.37 -1.02
N TYR A 76 -7.38 13.28 -2.24
CA TYR A 76 -8.73 13.69 -2.57
C TYR A 76 -9.80 12.87 -1.83
N LYS A 77 -9.62 11.55 -1.74
CA LYS A 77 -10.55 10.65 -1.05
C LYS A 77 -10.51 10.82 0.48
N VAL A 78 -9.32 10.93 1.05
CA VAL A 78 -9.12 10.91 2.52
C VAL A 78 -9.17 12.32 3.12
N GLY A 79 -8.81 13.35 2.35
CA GLY A 79 -8.72 14.73 2.83
C GLY A 79 -9.98 15.24 3.55
N PRO A 80 -11.18 15.14 2.95
CA PRO A 80 -12.41 15.59 3.60
C PRO A 80 -12.71 14.86 4.92
N GLN A 81 -12.43 13.56 4.99
CA GLN A 81 -12.62 12.76 6.20
C GLN A 81 -11.63 13.17 7.30
N PHE A 82 -10.38 13.42 6.92
CA PHE A 82 -9.35 13.90 7.84
C PHE A 82 -9.74 15.24 8.48
N PHE A 83 -10.15 16.22 7.69
CA PHE A 83 -10.54 17.53 8.20
C PHE A 83 -11.82 17.49 9.05
N ARG A 84 -12.75 16.59 8.75
CA ARG A 84 -13.95 16.37 9.58
C ARG A 84 -13.60 15.74 10.92
N GLY A 85 -12.76 14.73 10.93
CA GLY A 85 -12.26 14.10 12.15
C GLY A 85 -11.48 15.06 13.03
N LEU A 86 -10.70 15.95 12.42
CA LEU A 86 -9.92 16.96 13.13
C LEU A 86 -10.78 17.96 13.92
N LYS A 87 -11.98 18.27 13.44
CA LYS A 87 -12.89 19.22 14.11
C LYS A 87 -13.57 18.65 15.36
N LYS A 88 -13.77 17.33 15.44
CA LYS A 88 -14.57 16.72 16.50
C LYS A 88 -13.72 16.25 17.71
N ASP A 89 -12.57 15.57 17.44
CA ASP A 89 -11.67 15.02 18.47
C ASP A 89 -10.19 15.15 18.04
N GLY A 90 -9.85 16.23 17.36
CA GLY A 90 -8.66 16.33 16.54
C GLY A 90 -7.34 16.20 17.27
N LEU A 91 -7.20 16.83 18.44
CA LEU A 91 -5.89 16.92 19.10
C LEU A 91 -5.35 15.56 19.59
N PRO A 92 -6.13 14.71 20.27
CA PRO A 92 -5.70 13.37 20.65
C PRO A 92 -5.42 12.46 19.45
N GLN A 93 -6.23 12.53 18.38
CA GLN A 93 -6.04 11.74 17.16
C GLN A 93 -4.78 12.17 16.41
N VAL A 94 -4.50 13.46 16.30
CA VAL A 94 -3.25 13.96 15.70
C VAL A 94 -2.04 13.52 16.52
N GLY A 95 -2.10 13.64 17.85
CA GLY A 95 -1.04 13.17 18.74
C GLY A 95 -0.75 11.69 18.58
N PHE A 96 -1.81 10.88 18.51
CA PHE A 96 -1.71 9.43 18.25
C PHE A 96 -1.13 9.15 16.85
N ALA A 97 -1.59 9.84 15.81
CA ALA A 97 -1.07 9.66 14.45
C ALA A 97 0.42 10.01 14.35
N VAL A 98 0.85 11.12 14.98
CA VAL A 98 2.27 11.52 15.03
C VAL A 98 3.10 10.46 15.76
N LEU A 99 2.63 9.98 16.92
CA LEU A 99 3.30 8.89 17.64
C LEU A 99 3.43 7.64 16.79
N MET A 100 2.34 7.23 16.12
CA MET A 100 2.35 6.06 15.23
C MET A 100 3.31 6.25 14.05
N CYS A 101 3.39 7.44 13.44
CA CYS A 101 4.36 7.72 12.38
C CYS A 101 5.80 7.57 12.89
N ILE A 102 6.10 8.11 14.07
CA ILE A 102 7.44 8.01 14.68
C ILE A 102 7.78 6.55 14.96
N VAL A 103 6.90 5.80 15.61
CA VAL A 103 7.13 4.38 15.96
C VAL A 103 7.26 3.53 14.69
N SER A 104 6.38 3.72 13.71
CA SER A 104 6.39 2.99 12.45
C SER A 104 7.65 3.23 11.62
N LEU A 105 8.26 4.41 11.72
CA LEU A 105 9.52 4.71 11.07
C LEU A 105 10.73 4.22 11.89
N ALA A 106 10.70 4.46 13.20
CA ALA A 106 11.81 4.13 14.08
C ALA A 106 12.05 2.61 14.19
N ALA A 107 11.00 1.81 14.30
CA ALA A 107 11.14 0.37 14.48
C ALA A 107 11.85 -0.32 13.28
N PRO A 108 11.44 -0.15 12.02
CA PRO A 108 12.16 -0.69 10.87
C PRO A 108 13.57 -0.11 10.72
N TRP A 109 13.77 1.17 11.04
CA TRP A 109 15.08 1.81 10.97
C TRP A 109 16.05 1.21 11.99
N ILE A 110 15.63 1.04 13.24
CA ILE A 110 16.43 0.40 14.30
C ILE A 110 16.77 -1.04 13.90
N LEU A 111 15.77 -1.80 13.44
CA LEU A 111 15.95 -3.17 12.99
C LEU A 111 16.95 -3.26 11.83
N ALA A 112 16.83 -2.38 10.83
CA ALA A 112 17.75 -2.31 9.71
C ALA A 112 19.19 -2.03 10.16
N LYS A 113 19.37 -1.14 11.16
CA LYS A 113 20.69 -0.86 11.76
C LYS A 113 21.28 -2.07 12.49
N ILE A 114 20.47 -2.79 13.26
CA ILE A 114 20.91 -3.97 13.99
C ILE A 114 21.28 -5.11 13.04
N MET A 115 20.48 -5.30 11.98
CA MET A 115 20.68 -6.37 10.99
C MET A 115 21.69 -6.02 9.90
N GLY A 116 22.18 -4.78 9.84
CA GLY A 116 23.10 -4.30 8.81
C GLY A 116 22.47 -4.15 7.43
N TYR A 117 21.16 -3.95 7.36
CA TYR A 117 20.43 -3.76 6.10
C TYR A 117 20.76 -2.40 5.47
N HIS A 118 20.85 -2.37 4.15
CA HIS A 118 20.99 -1.11 3.41
C HIS A 118 19.63 -0.42 3.20
N VAL A 119 19.67 0.81 2.67
CA VAL A 119 18.50 1.69 2.56
C VAL A 119 17.34 1.04 1.79
N GLY A 120 17.62 0.26 0.74
CA GLY A 120 16.58 -0.41 -0.05
C GLY A 120 15.83 -1.48 0.75
N GLU A 121 16.57 -2.33 1.46
CA GLU A 121 15.96 -3.34 2.34
C GLU A 121 15.16 -2.70 3.48
N ALA A 122 15.71 -1.65 4.10
CA ALA A 122 15.03 -0.90 5.15
C ALA A 122 13.71 -0.27 4.66
N ALA A 123 13.72 0.31 3.46
CA ALA A 123 12.53 0.87 2.84
C ALA A 123 11.47 -0.21 2.52
N GLY A 124 11.91 -1.35 1.99
CA GLY A 124 11.03 -2.49 1.72
C GLY A 124 10.43 -3.08 3.01
N LEU A 125 11.22 -3.19 4.07
CA LEU A 125 10.79 -3.63 5.39
C LEU A 125 9.71 -2.69 5.96
N LEU A 126 9.90 -1.38 5.88
CA LEU A 126 8.92 -0.39 6.28
C LEU A 126 7.64 -0.52 5.44
N ALA A 127 7.78 -0.51 4.12
CA ALA A 127 6.65 -0.57 3.19
C ALA A 127 5.79 -1.82 3.40
N GLY A 128 6.42 -2.98 3.55
CA GLY A 128 5.71 -4.26 3.72
C GLY A 128 5.10 -4.42 5.10
N SER A 129 5.83 -4.13 6.17
CA SER A 129 5.32 -4.27 7.54
C SER A 129 4.11 -3.37 7.81
N GLN A 130 4.07 -2.18 7.21
CA GLN A 130 2.96 -1.23 7.33
C GLN A 130 1.93 -1.37 6.20
N THR A 131 2.14 -2.29 5.25
CA THR A 131 1.29 -2.50 4.06
C THR A 131 1.09 -1.23 3.21
N ILE A 132 2.12 -0.38 3.15
CA ILE A 132 2.11 0.91 2.45
C ILE A 132 3.00 0.84 1.20
N SER A 133 2.45 0.39 0.08
CA SER A 133 3.18 0.31 -1.20
C SER A 133 3.68 1.66 -1.74
N ALA A 134 3.07 2.77 -1.32
CA ALA A 134 3.52 4.11 -1.68
C ALA A 134 4.98 4.40 -1.27
N VAL A 135 5.45 3.80 -0.18
CA VAL A 135 6.83 3.92 0.29
C VAL A 135 7.83 3.40 -0.76
N ILE A 136 7.47 2.39 -1.54
CA ILE A 136 8.31 1.85 -2.62
C ILE A 136 8.65 2.94 -3.64
N GLY A 137 7.63 3.69 -4.06
CA GLY A 137 7.81 4.79 -5.00
C GLY A 137 8.69 5.92 -4.43
N VAL A 138 8.35 6.40 -3.23
CA VAL A 138 9.10 7.47 -2.53
C VAL A 138 10.55 7.07 -2.29
N ALA A 139 10.80 5.86 -1.81
CA ALA A 139 12.15 5.37 -1.55
C ALA A 139 12.95 5.22 -2.84
N SER A 140 12.35 4.69 -3.91
CA SER A 140 13.02 4.57 -5.21
C SER A 140 13.41 5.93 -5.78
N ASP A 141 12.52 6.91 -5.69
CA ASP A 141 12.80 8.27 -6.16
C ASP A 141 13.91 8.93 -5.32
N THR A 142 13.85 8.79 -4.01
CA THR A 142 14.88 9.30 -3.09
C THR A 142 16.23 8.65 -3.35
N ILE A 143 16.29 7.32 -3.56
CA ILE A 143 17.54 6.61 -3.86
C ILE A 143 18.15 7.10 -5.19
N ASN A 144 17.32 7.40 -6.19
CA ASN A 144 17.79 7.94 -7.46
C ASN A 144 18.47 9.31 -7.33
N GLN A 145 18.09 10.10 -6.32
CA GLN A 145 18.66 11.40 -6.03
C GLN A 145 19.95 11.35 -5.18
N LEU A 146 20.32 10.17 -4.65
CA LEU A 146 21.56 10.02 -3.88
C LEU A 146 22.80 10.17 -4.78
N GLY A 147 23.86 10.78 -4.25
CA GLY A 147 25.15 10.93 -4.89
C GLY A 147 26.02 9.66 -4.89
N ILE A 148 25.42 8.49 -5.15
CA ILE A 148 26.08 7.18 -5.21
C ILE A 148 26.10 6.65 -6.65
N SER A 149 26.88 5.59 -6.90
CA SER A 149 26.98 5.01 -8.25
C SER A 149 25.64 4.40 -8.71
N ASP A 150 25.40 4.40 -10.02
CA ASP A 150 24.17 3.85 -10.60
C ASP A 150 24.00 2.34 -10.31
N ALA A 151 25.10 1.60 -10.21
CA ALA A 151 25.09 0.21 -9.81
C ALA A 151 24.58 0.03 -8.36
N GLN A 152 24.98 0.90 -7.44
CA GLN A 152 24.50 0.89 -6.06
C GLN A 152 23.03 1.30 -5.98
N LYS A 153 22.60 2.33 -6.74
CA LYS A 153 21.19 2.72 -6.83
C LYS A 153 20.33 1.55 -7.29
N ALA A 154 20.73 0.88 -8.37
CA ALA A 154 20.03 -0.30 -8.89
C ALA A 154 19.94 -1.43 -7.85
N THR A 155 21.03 -1.70 -7.13
CA THR A 155 21.03 -2.72 -6.05
C THR A 155 20.03 -2.38 -4.96
N PHE A 156 20.01 -1.14 -4.49
CA PHE A 156 19.09 -0.70 -3.43
C PHE A 156 17.64 -0.72 -3.89
N ILE A 157 17.36 -0.23 -5.09
CA ILE A 157 16.00 -0.21 -5.64
C ILE A 157 15.46 -1.62 -5.87
N ASN A 158 16.29 -2.53 -6.38
CA ASN A 158 15.88 -3.93 -6.61
C ASN A 158 15.63 -4.72 -5.32
N ALA A 159 16.25 -4.32 -4.21
CA ALA A 159 16.01 -4.95 -2.90
C ALA A 159 14.66 -4.55 -2.27
N ILE A 160 14.13 -3.37 -2.61
CA ILE A 160 12.86 -2.88 -2.04
C ILE A 160 11.69 -3.86 -2.23
N PRO A 161 11.38 -4.34 -3.47
CA PRO A 161 10.25 -5.24 -3.68
C PRO A 161 10.42 -6.58 -2.97
N VAL A 162 11.63 -7.07 -2.84
CA VAL A 162 11.92 -8.35 -2.16
C VAL A 162 11.64 -8.23 -0.67
N ALA A 163 12.20 -7.22 0.00
CA ALA A 163 11.97 -6.96 1.41
C ALA A 163 10.48 -6.63 1.68
N TYR A 164 9.83 -5.89 0.78
CA TYR A 164 8.40 -5.62 0.82
C TYR A 164 7.58 -6.90 0.79
N ALA A 165 7.81 -7.79 -0.18
CA ALA A 165 7.02 -9.01 -0.35
C ALA A 165 7.09 -9.91 0.90
N VAL A 166 8.28 -10.07 1.48
CA VAL A 166 8.47 -10.88 2.69
C VAL A 166 7.73 -10.28 3.89
N THR A 167 7.89 -8.99 4.12
CA THR A 167 7.32 -8.33 5.31
C THR A 167 5.84 -8.02 5.19
N TYR A 168 5.31 -7.89 3.96
CA TYR A 168 3.89 -7.66 3.69
C TYR A 168 2.99 -8.80 4.19
N ILE A 169 3.44 -10.05 4.07
CA ILE A 169 2.70 -11.20 4.58
C ILE A 169 2.50 -11.07 6.09
N PHE A 170 3.55 -10.73 6.82
CA PHE A 170 3.49 -10.52 8.27
C PHE A 170 2.72 -9.25 8.63
N GLY A 171 2.90 -8.15 7.89
CA GLY A 171 2.15 -6.92 8.06
C GLY A 171 0.64 -7.14 7.94
N THR A 172 0.21 -7.94 6.98
CA THR A 172 -1.22 -8.22 6.75
C THR A 172 -1.75 -9.28 7.71
N ALA A 173 -1.14 -10.47 7.71
CA ALA A 173 -1.62 -11.59 8.52
C ALA A 173 -1.43 -11.36 10.02
N GLY A 174 -0.29 -10.79 10.41
CA GLY A 174 0.01 -10.46 11.81
C GLY A 174 -0.92 -9.38 12.36
N SER A 175 -1.14 -8.31 11.61
CA SER A 175 -2.09 -7.25 12.00
C SER A 175 -3.51 -7.79 12.11
N ALA A 176 -3.96 -8.59 11.15
CA ALA A 176 -5.28 -9.20 11.18
C ALA A 176 -5.44 -10.12 12.41
N TRP A 177 -4.43 -10.92 12.71
CA TRP A 177 -4.44 -11.81 13.87
C TRP A 177 -4.45 -11.02 15.19
N ILE A 178 -3.62 -9.98 15.32
CA ILE A 178 -3.58 -9.14 16.52
C ILE A 178 -4.93 -8.46 16.73
N LEU A 179 -5.48 -7.84 15.68
CA LEU A 179 -6.76 -7.13 15.77
C LEU A 179 -7.95 -8.06 16.02
N ALA A 180 -7.94 -9.26 15.45
CA ALA A 180 -9.05 -10.20 15.59
C ALA A 180 -8.99 -11.03 16.90
N SER A 181 -7.80 -11.24 17.46
CA SER A 181 -7.59 -12.16 18.58
C SER A 181 -7.05 -11.49 19.84
N LEU A 182 -5.94 -10.79 19.74
CA LEU A 182 -5.24 -10.20 20.89
C LEU A 182 -5.94 -8.91 21.34
N GLY A 183 -6.31 -8.04 20.42
CA GLY A 183 -6.97 -6.77 20.70
C GLY A 183 -8.26 -6.94 21.52
N PRO A 184 -9.22 -7.75 21.06
CA PRO A 184 -10.44 -8.00 21.84
C PRO A 184 -10.19 -8.61 23.22
N LYS A 185 -9.21 -9.51 23.36
CA LYS A 185 -8.86 -10.07 24.68
C LYS A 185 -8.34 -9.00 25.65
N MET A 186 -7.51 -8.08 25.17
CA MET A 186 -6.98 -6.99 25.98
C MET A 186 -8.04 -5.93 26.34
N LEU A 187 -9.09 -5.78 25.52
CA LEU A 187 -10.18 -4.82 25.72
C LEU A 187 -11.38 -5.39 26.51
N GLY A 188 -11.24 -6.59 27.08
CA GLY A 188 -12.28 -7.18 27.92
C GLY A 188 -13.21 -8.17 27.21
N GLY A 189 -12.82 -8.65 26.04
CA GLY A 189 -13.53 -9.69 25.29
C GLY A 189 -14.22 -9.18 24.04
N LEU A 190 -14.51 -10.10 23.12
CA LEU A 190 -15.09 -9.80 21.82
C LEU A 190 -16.50 -9.19 21.93
N ASP A 191 -17.29 -9.67 22.89
CA ASP A 191 -18.67 -9.23 23.07
C ASP A 191 -18.73 -7.78 23.57
N LYS A 192 -17.83 -7.42 24.49
CA LYS A 192 -17.69 -6.03 24.96
C LYS A 192 -17.25 -5.11 23.82
N VAL A 193 -16.22 -5.48 23.07
CA VAL A 193 -15.74 -4.69 21.94
C VAL A 193 -16.82 -4.49 20.88
N LYS A 194 -17.65 -5.53 20.60
CA LYS A 194 -18.79 -5.40 19.68
C LYS A 194 -19.86 -4.46 20.19
N ALA A 195 -20.14 -4.46 21.51
CA ALA A 195 -21.10 -3.55 22.11
C ALA A 195 -20.62 -2.10 22.03
N ASP A 196 -19.35 -1.86 22.41
CA ASP A 196 -18.72 -0.55 22.36
C ASP A 196 -18.66 -0.01 20.91
N CYS A 197 -18.35 -0.87 19.92
CA CYS A 197 -18.37 -0.49 18.50
C CYS A 197 -19.77 -0.10 18.04
N LYS A 198 -20.81 -0.85 18.40
CA LYS A 198 -22.19 -0.51 18.04
C LYS A 198 -22.64 0.83 18.64
N GLU A 199 -22.23 1.12 19.85
CA GLU A 199 -22.52 2.40 20.49
C GLU A 199 -21.81 3.56 19.77
N LEU A 200 -20.54 3.39 19.40
CA LEU A 200 -19.79 4.38 18.61
C LEU A 200 -20.38 4.56 17.20
N GLU A 201 -20.76 3.48 16.53
CA GLU A 201 -21.43 3.55 15.22
C GLU A 201 -22.78 4.28 15.31
N ALA A 202 -23.56 4.03 16.35
CA ALA A 202 -24.82 4.74 16.57
C ALA A 202 -24.62 6.25 16.81
N GLN A 203 -23.52 6.63 17.48
CA GLN A 203 -23.14 8.04 17.67
C GLN A 203 -22.63 8.71 16.39
N MET A 204 -22.00 7.93 15.48
CA MET A 204 -21.51 8.42 14.18
C MET A 204 -22.59 8.40 13.10
N GLY A 205 -23.48 7.43 13.10
CA GLY A 205 -24.51 7.21 12.07
C GLY A 205 -25.57 8.28 11.99
N THR A 206 -25.72 9.12 13.01
CA THR A 206 -26.55 10.33 12.95
C THR A 206 -25.95 11.45 12.11
N SER A 207 -24.69 11.31 11.68
CA SER A 207 -23.99 12.32 10.87
C SER A 207 -23.91 11.97 9.37
N GLU A 208 -24.14 10.70 8.97
CA GLU A 208 -24.07 10.27 7.56
C GLU A 208 -25.42 10.30 6.84
N ALA A 209 -26.54 10.40 7.57
CA ALA A 209 -27.88 10.42 6.98
C ALA A 209 -28.24 11.74 6.26
N ASP A 210 -27.43 12.79 6.39
CA ASP A 210 -27.70 14.13 5.86
C ASP A 210 -26.84 14.55 4.65
N GLU A 211 -26.05 13.67 4.02
CA GLU A 211 -25.32 14.04 2.82
C GLU A 211 -25.96 13.45 1.54
N PRO A 212 -26.37 14.31 0.56
CA PRO A 212 -26.87 13.84 -0.72
C PRO A 212 -25.76 13.27 -1.57
N GLY A 213 -25.75 11.94 -1.71
CA GLY A 213 -25.34 11.30 -2.94
C GLY A 213 -23.87 11.26 -3.33
N PHE A 214 -23.12 10.31 -2.77
CA PHE A 214 -22.17 9.50 -3.52
C PHE A 214 -22.31 8.06 -3.03
N SER A 215 -23.27 7.35 -3.58
CA SER A 215 -23.25 5.87 -3.55
C SER A 215 -22.22 5.37 -4.55
N PRO A 216 -21.47 4.28 -4.22
CA PRO A 216 -20.47 3.67 -5.08
C PRO A 216 -21.08 2.98 -6.30
#